data_cc67b6c8b21cdc5766f60bb8718c955a
#
_entry.id   cc67b6c8b21cdc5766f60bb8718c955a
#
_cell.length_a   1.000
_cell.length_b   1.000
_cell.length_c   1.000
_cell.angle_alpha   90.00
_cell.angle_beta   90.00
_cell.angle_gamma   90.00
#
_symmetry.space_group_name_H-M   'P 1'
#
loop_
_entity.id
_entity.type
_entity.pdbx_description
1 polymer ?
#
loop_
_entity_poly.entity_id
_entity_poly.type
_entity_poly.pdbx_seq_one_letter_code
_entity_poly.pdbx_strand_id
1 'polypeptide(L)'
;MRTLVSVSTPQLETIHSGKVRESLRVDEATRLIVATDRLSAFDRVLKTPIPFKGAVLNSLSTYWFEKTRRIIENHLLQSIAPNAMLVKEAIPIRLEMVVRGYLAGSMWRRYANGERCFSGVTVPDHLERNEQFQEPILTPTTKEKKDREITPQEIIGEGLATEAVYERMEEAARQLFQYGTDVLAEKDLVLVDTKYEFGLLDGELILIDELHTPDSSRFWSAQSYEEDPQAVSPLDKEYVRAWLLEQGKEGEGPDQLPNEIVEETSKRYRAIYEKITGESLPESANDPGETLYRRLVGEGLIKDGVVAIVMGSPRDRAFGQHIAECLEDYEVAVDIRVASAHKTPETIGRIAEEYNDLLEPGAIIAVAGLSNGLGGALAANTTLPVFNCPPFKGAVDMALNINSSLMLPSMTPASTVIRPENAALAALRSLNLRRLRECFASDILEMKASLAEEDQRVRERGEDER
;
A
#
# COMPACT_ATOMS: atom_id res chain seq x y z
N MET A 1 10.76 10.38 11.58
CA MET A 1 10.44 9.77 10.27
C MET A 1 9.23 8.89 10.47
N ARG A 2 8.26 8.98 9.59
CA ARG A 2 7.10 8.09 9.59
C ARG A 2 7.33 6.93 8.64
N THR A 3 6.72 5.80 8.91
CA THR A 3 6.76 4.61 8.05
C THR A 3 5.35 4.27 7.58
N LEU A 4 5.22 3.73 6.38
CA LEU A 4 3.96 3.23 5.85
C LEU A 4 3.98 1.70 5.87
N VAL A 5 3.11 1.09 6.68
CA VAL A 5 3.04 -0.37 6.84
C VAL A 5 1.77 -0.98 6.24
N SER A 6 0.75 -0.17 6.01
CA SER A 6 -0.52 -0.56 5.38
C SER A 6 -1.13 0.63 4.64
N VAL A 7 -2.02 0.37 3.71
CA VAL A 7 -2.84 1.37 3.04
C VAL A 7 -4.30 0.96 3.20
N SER A 8 -5.08 1.80 3.85
CA SER A 8 -6.51 1.60 4.03
C SER A 8 -7.27 2.81 3.48
N THR A 9 -8.17 2.57 2.56
CA THR A 9 -9.12 3.54 2.04
C THR A 9 -10.39 2.82 1.57
N PRO A 10 -11.59 3.29 1.93
CA PRO A 10 -12.82 2.69 1.41
C PRO A 10 -13.09 3.06 -0.07
N GLN A 11 -12.26 3.90 -0.67
CA GLN A 11 -12.46 4.41 -2.02
C GLN A 11 -11.85 3.51 -3.10
N LEU A 12 -10.87 2.67 -2.74
CA LEU A 12 -10.21 1.73 -3.65
C LEU A 12 -10.28 0.31 -3.07
N GLU A 13 -10.67 -0.64 -3.89
CA GLU A 13 -10.72 -2.04 -3.50
C GLU A 13 -9.29 -2.60 -3.33
N THR A 14 -8.96 -3.14 -2.17
CA THR A 14 -7.72 -3.90 -1.98
C THR A 14 -7.82 -5.23 -2.69
N ILE A 15 -7.09 -5.40 -3.80
CA ILE A 15 -7.05 -6.64 -4.59
C ILE A 15 -6.15 -7.67 -3.91
N HIS A 16 -5.01 -7.22 -3.39
CA HIS A 16 -4.01 -8.07 -2.78
C HIS A 16 -3.17 -7.32 -1.77
N SER A 17 -3.01 -7.92 -0.59
CA SER A 17 -2.06 -7.46 0.42
C SER A 17 -0.92 -8.47 0.50
N GLY A 18 0.22 -8.12 -0.11
CA GLY A 18 1.42 -8.93 -0.12
C GLY A 18 2.31 -8.73 1.11
N LYS A 19 3.45 -9.42 1.17
CA LYS A 19 4.41 -9.30 2.27
C LYS A 19 4.96 -7.87 2.45
N VAL A 20 5.13 -7.14 1.34
CA VAL A 20 5.76 -5.81 1.32
C VAL A 20 5.02 -4.78 0.43
N ARG A 21 3.99 -5.19 -0.30
CA ARG A 21 3.23 -4.32 -1.21
C ARG A 21 1.74 -4.49 -1.00
N GLU A 22 1.00 -3.40 -1.23
CA GLU A 22 -0.45 -3.39 -1.36
C GLU A 22 -0.80 -3.13 -2.84
N SER A 23 -1.82 -3.83 -3.33
CA SER A 23 -2.39 -3.63 -4.66
C SER A 23 -3.84 -3.23 -4.54
N LEU A 24 -4.18 -2.06 -5.06
CA LEU A 24 -5.53 -1.51 -5.01
C LEU A 24 -6.06 -1.33 -6.43
N ARG A 25 -7.34 -1.65 -6.65
CA ARG A 25 -8.02 -1.47 -7.93
C ARG A 25 -8.40 -0.01 -8.12
N VAL A 26 -7.94 0.58 -9.21
CA VAL A 26 -8.38 1.91 -9.63
C VAL A 26 -9.57 1.78 -10.58
N ASP A 27 -9.43 0.94 -11.60
CA ASP A 27 -10.48 0.55 -12.54
C ASP A 27 -10.21 -0.87 -13.11
N GLU A 28 -10.93 -1.26 -14.17
CA GLU A 28 -10.77 -2.57 -14.81
C GLU A 28 -9.41 -2.77 -15.49
N ALA A 29 -8.77 -1.69 -15.92
CA ALA A 29 -7.53 -1.70 -16.71
C ALA A 29 -6.31 -1.26 -15.90
N THR A 30 -6.51 -0.67 -14.70
CA THR A 30 -5.43 -0.05 -13.93
C THR A 30 -5.45 -0.42 -12.46
N ARG A 31 -4.25 -0.54 -11.91
CA ARG A 31 -3.97 -0.90 -10.52
C ARG A 31 -2.98 0.09 -9.91
N LEU A 32 -3.22 0.46 -8.68
CA LEU A 32 -2.23 1.16 -7.86
C LEU A 32 -1.43 0.12 -7.06
N ILE A 33 -0.11 0.14 -7.21
CA ILE A 33 0.81 -0.66 -6.37
C ILE A 33 1.50 0.27 -5.40
N VAL A 34 1.41 -0.03 -4.11
CA VAL A 34 2.08 0.72 -3.05
C VAL A 34 3.11 -0.18 -2.37
N ALA A 35 4.38 0.17 -2.48
CA ALA A 35 5.44 -0.45 -1.72
C ALA A 35 5.46 0.11 -0.30
N THR A 36 5.35 -0.78 0.68
CA THR A 36 5.36 -0.42 2.11
C THR A 36 6.75 -0.55 2.71
N ASP A 37 6.92 -0.01 3.89
CA ASP A 37 8.16 -0.13 4.67
C ASP A 37 8.29 -1.46 5.43
N ARG A 38 7.33 -2.39 5.24
CA ARG A 38 7.42 -3.75 5.79
C ARG A 38 8.64 -4.47 5.24
N LEU A 39 9.31 -5.23 6.09
CA LEU A 39 10.42 -6.10 5.71
C LEU A 39 10.00 -7.56 5.82
N SER A 40 10.26 -8.35 4.79
CA SER A 40 10.08 -9.79 4.79
C SER A 40 11.43 -10.49 4.68
N ALA A 41 11.70 -11.42 5.60
CA ALA A 41 12.87 -12.29 5.56
C ALA A 41 12.45 -13.72 5.91
N PHE A 42 12.96 -14.72 5.17
CA PHE A 42 12.62 -16.15 5.35
C PHE A 42 11.09 -16.38 5.35
N ASP A 43 10.40 -15.81 4.36
CA ASP A 43 8.95 -15.87 4.16
C ASP A 43 8.08 -15.29 5.29
N ARG A 44 8.69 -14.64 6.27
CA ARG A 44 8.03 -14.02 7.41
C ARG A 44 8.14 -12.50 7.32
N VAL A 45 7.02 -11.79 7.52
CA VAL A 45 6.99 -10.34 7.68
C VAL A 45 7.39 -9.98 9.10
N LEU A 46 8.42 -9.16 9.25
CA LEU A 46 8.89 -8.69 10.55
C LEU A 46 7.99 -7.56 11.06
N LYS A 47 7.87 -7.44 12.40
CA LYS A 47 7.04 -6.40 13.03
C LYS A 47 7.65 -5.00 12.94
N THR A 48 8.97 -4.93 12.74
CA THR A 48 9.69 -3.66 12.65
C THR A 48 9.82 -3.23 11.19
N PRO A 49 9.20 -2.11 10.77
CA PRO A 49 9.37 -1.57 9.42
C PRO A 49 10.75 -0.92 9.25
N ILE A 50 11.20 -0.82 8.01
CA ILE A 50 12.45 -0.13 7.64
C ILE A 50 12.10 1.20 6.96
N PRO A 51 12.41 2.34 7.58
CA PRO A 51 12.12 3.65 6.99
C PRO A 51 12.72 3.80 5.58
N PHE A 52 11.97 4.42 4.68
CA PHE A 52 12.30 4.62 3.26
C PHE A 52 12.34 3.38 2.37
N LYS A 53 12.16 2.18 2.92
CA LYS A 53 12.26 0.95 2.12
C LYS A 53 11.27 0.97 0.95
N GLY A 54 9.99 1.29 1.22
CA GLY A 54 8.96 1.36 0.17
C GLY A 54 9.31 2.37 -0.92
N ALA A 55 9.80 3.56 -0.52
CA ALA A 55 10.21 4.60 -1.46
C ALA A 55 11.40 4.16 -2.34
N VAL A 56 12.40 3.52 -1.75
CA VAL A 56 13.56 2.98 -2.52
C VAL A 56 13.12 1.94 -3.52
N LEU A 57 12.31 0.95 -3.09
CA LEU A 57 11.88 -0.14 -3.98
C LEU A 57 11.06 0.38 -5.17
N ASN A 58 10.10 1.25 -4.92
CA ASN A 58 9.25 1.79 -5.96
C ASN A 58 10.00 2.73 -6.90
N SER A 59 10.81 3.64 -6.35
CA SER A 59 11.58 4.59 -7.17
C SER A 59 12.64 3.89 -8.03
N LEU A 60 13.32 2.84 -7.52
CA LEU A 60 14.22 2.01 -8.32
C LEU A 60 13.47 1.25 -9.41
N SER A 61 12.32 0.62 -9.08
CA SER A 61 11.51 -0.07 -10.10
C SER A 61 11.10 0.90 -11.21
N THR A 62 10.62 2.09 -10.86
CA THR A 62 10.26 3.13 -11.85
C THR A 62 11.45 3.52 -12.72
N TYR A 63 12.60 3.80 -12.10
CA TYR A 63 13.85 4.13 -12.83
C TYR A 63 14.21 3.05 -13.85
N TRP A 64 14.21 1.77 -13.46
CA TRP A 64 14.57 0.67 -14.34
C TRP A 64 13.50 0.40 -15.39
N PHE A 65 12.22 0.47 -15.09
CA PHE A 65 11.14 0.32 -16.07
C PHE A 65 11.24 1.35 -17.20
N GLU A 66 11.61 2.59 -16.89
CA GLU A 66 11.83 3.62 -17.90
C GLU A 66 13.05 3.31 -18.79
N LYS A 67 14.15 2.83 -18.21
CA LYS A 67 15.38 2.52 -18.91
C LYS A 67 15.29 1.29 -19.80
N THR A 68 14.45 0.31 -19.44
CA THR A 68 14.37 -1.00 -20.08
C THR A 68 13.22 -1.16 -21.08
N ARG A 69 12.41 -0.12 -21.31
CA ARG A 69 11.26 -0.17 -22.26
C ARG A 69 11.61 -0.68 -23.66
N ARG A 70 12.87 -0.48 -24.09
CA ARG A 70 13.33 -0.95 -25.41
C ARG A 70 13.62 -2.45 -25.44
N ILE A 71 13.80 -3.08 -24.28
CA ILE A 71 14.05 -4.51 -24.16
C ILE A 71 12.71 -5.24 -24.16
N ILE A 72 11.81 -4.80 -23.29
CA ILE A 72 10.45 -5.34 -23.17
C ILE A 72 9.52 -4.26 -22.63
N GLU A 73 8.28 -4.23 -23.12
CA GLU A 73 7.23 -3.41 -22.54
C GLU A 73 6.99 -3.81 -21.09
N ASN A 74 6.54 -2.84 -20.26
CA ASN A 74 6.25 -3.08 -18.86
C ASN A 74 4.92 -2.48 -18.42
N HIS A 75 4.50 -2.79 -17.22
CA HIS A 75 3.21 -2.39 -16.70
C HIS A 75 3.16 -0.93 -16.20
N LEU A 76 4.27 -0.23 -16.05
CA LEU A 76 4.30 1.13 -15.50
C LEU A 76 3.55 2.12 -16.39
N LEU A 77 2.55 2.79 -15.81
CA LEU A 77 1.86 3.93 -16.41
C LEU A 77 2.43 5.25 -15.86
N GLN A 78 2.46 5.38 -14.53
CA GLN A 78 2.87 6.62 -13.87
C GLN A 78 3.43 6.33 -12.46
N SER A 79 4.48 7.06 -12.08
CA SER A 79 4.93 7.13 -10.68
C SER A 79 4.05 8.15 -9.94
N ILE A 80 3.22 7.69 -9.01
CA ILE A 80 2.29 8.54 -8.25
C ILE A 80 3.01 9.20 -7.07
N ALA A 81 3.75 8.42 -6.32
CA ALA A 81 4.51 8.86 -5.16
C ALA A 81 5.84 8.10 -5.08
N PRO A 82 6.83 8.52 -4.28
CA PRO A 82 8.08 7.77 -4.16
C PRO A 82 7.89 6.28 -3.85
N ASN A 83 6.82 5.94 -3.15
CA ASN A 83 6.47 4.57 -2.74
C ASN A 83 5.27 3.98 -3.49
N ALA A 84 4.75 4.62 -4.55
CA ALA A 84 3.57 4.14 -5.26
C ALA A 84 3.61 4.42 -6.76
N MET A 85 3.11 3.47 -7.56
CA MET A 85 2.98 3.57 -9.00
C MET A 85 1.60 3.09 -9.48
N LEU A 86 1.08 3.75 -10.51
CA LEU A 86 -0.07 3.30 -11.28
C LEU A 86 0.42 2.40 -12.40
N VAL A 87 -0.20 1.23 -12.55
CA VAL A 87 0.23 0.22 -13.52
C VAL A 87 -0.95 -0.33 -14.30
N LYS A 88 -0.65 -0.89 -15.49
CA LYS A 88 -1.60 -1.65 -16.29
C LYS A 88 -2.01 -2.94 -15.56
N GLU A 89 -3.29 -3.29 -15.59
CA GLU A 89 -3.77 -4.58 -15.11
C GLU A 89 -3.40 -5.67 -16.11
N ALA A 90 -2.48 -6.55 -15.72
CA ALA A 90 -2.01 -7.66 -16.54
C ALA A 90 -2.33 -9.00 -15.86
N ILE A 91 -2.49 -10.05 -16.64
CA ILE A 91 -2.66 -11.42 -16.12
C ILE A 91 -1.27 -11.96 -15.76
N PRO A 92 -0.91 -12.15 -14.47
CA PRO A 92 0.40 -12.61 -14.08
C PRO A 92 0.66 -14.05 -14.54
N ILE A 93 1.84 -14.30 -15.09
CA ILE A 93 2.36 -15.65 -15.29
C ILE A 93 2.95 -16.11 -13.96
N ARG A 94 2.50 -17.26 -13.43
CA ARG A 94 2.88 -17.74 -12.09
C ARG A 94 4.27 -18.36 -12.06
N LEU A 95 5.25 -17.62 -12.56
CA LEU A 95 6.66 -17.97 -12.60
C LEU A 95 7.51 -16.78 -12.17
N GLU A 96 8.62 -17.06 -11.51
CA GLU A 96 9.70 -16.13 -11.28
C GLU A 96 10.91 -16.59 -12.12
N MET A 97 11.40 -15.72 -13.01
CA MET A 97 12.57 -15.98 -13.83
C MET A 97 13.81 -15.48 -13.11
N VAL A 98 14.50 -16.39 -12.40
CA VAL A 98 15.68 -16.04 -11.61
C VAL A 98 16.93 -16.19 -12.45
N VAL A 99 17.61 -15.09 -12.73
CA VAL A 99 18.91 -15.07 -13.45
C VAL A 99 20.04 -14.91 -12.43
N ARG A 100 21.05 -15.74 -12.54
CA ARG A 100 22.20 -15.77 -11.62
C ARG A 100 23.51 -15.63 -12.40
N GLY A 101 24.27 -14.57 -12.07
CA GLY A 101 25.62 -14.36 -12.59
C GLY A 101 26.69 -15.01 -11.71
N TYR A 102 26.37 -15.36 -10.46
CA TYR A 102 27.32 -15.82 -9.46
C TYR A 102 26.74 -16.94 -8.60
N LEU A 103 27.60 -17.82 -8.10
CA LEU A 103 27.25 -18.91 -7.19
C LEU A 103 27.09 -18.39 -5.74
N ALA A 104 25.95 -17.81 -5.43
CA ALA A 104 25.69 -17.12 -4.16
C ALA A 104 24.40 -17.58 -3.47
N GLY A 105 24.19 -17.11 -2.25
CA GLY A 105 22.93 -17.23 -1.50
C GLY A 105 22.47 -18.68 -1.29
N SER A 106 21.20 -18.96 -1.58
CA SER A 106 20.61 -20.31 -1.39
C SER A 106 21.23 -21.34 -2.34
N MET A 107 21.60 -20.92 -3.55
CA MET A 107 22.23 -21.83 -4.52
C MET A 107 23.57 -22.30 -4.01
N TRP A 108 24.43 -21.40 -3.45
CA TRP A 108 25.69 -21.81 -2.84
C TRP A 108 25.49 -22.82 -1.71
N ARG A 109 24.52 -22.59 -0.81
CA ARG A 109 24.26 -23.53 0.31
C ARG A 109 23.92 -24.94 -0.18
N ARG A 110 23.15 -25.06 -1.24
CA ARG A 110 22.79 -26.35 -1.86
C ARG A 110 23.98 -26.98 -2.60
N TYR A 111 24.72 -26.14 -3.33
CA TYR A 111 25.94 -26.59 -4.01
C TYR A 111 26.99 -27.15 -3.04
N ALA A 112 27.21 -26.46 -1.92
CA ALA A 112 28.11 -26.91 -0.85
C ALA A 112 27.65 -28.24 -0.23
N ASN A 113 26.35 -28.55 -0.26
CA ASN A 113 25.76 -29.80 0.16
C ASN A 113 25.77 -30.89 -0.95
N GLY A 114 26.47 -30.67 -2.06
CA GLY A 114 26.67 -31.66 -3.11
C GLY A 114 25.70 -31.57 -4.31
N GLU A 115 24.75 -30.63 -4.32
CA GLU A 115 23.84 -30.44 -5.44
C GLU A 115 24.54 -29.77 -6.64
N ARG A 116 24.25 -30.23 -7.85
CA ARG A 116 24.88 -29.76 -9.10
C ARG A 116 23.87 -29.42 -10.19
N CYS A 117 22.60 -29.74 -10.00
CA CYS A 117 21.55 -29.47 -10.99
C CYS A 117 20.49 -28.55 -10.39
N PHE A 118 20.26 -27.40 -11.03
CA PHE A 118 19.33 -26.36 -10.59
C PHE A 118 18.40 -26.00 -11.72
N SER A 119 17.12 -26.27 -11.58
CA SER A 119 16.08 -26.05 -12.63
C SER A 119 16.49 -26.67 -14.00
N GLY A 120 17.16 -27.81 -13.99
CA GLY A 120 17.65 -28.50 -15.19
C GLY A 120 19.02 -28.03 -15.69
N VAL A 121 19.61 -26.99 -15.09
CA VAL A 121 20.98 -26.52 -15.44
C VAL A 121 21.99 -27.23 -14.55
N THR A 122 22.94 -27.94 -15.17
CA THR A 122 24.07 -28.56 -14.45
C THR A 122 25.22 -27.57 -14.37
N VAL A 123 25.71 -27.33 -13.15
CA VAL A 123 26.88 -26.47 -12.91
C VAL A 123 28.13 -27.31 -12.66
N PRO A 124 29.35 -26.82 -13.04
CA PRO A 124 30.59 -27.54 -12.85
C PRO A 124 30.90 -27.85 -11.39
N ASP A 125 31.77 -28.87 -11.20
CA ASP A 125 32.41 -29.15 -9.89
C ASP A 125 33.50 -28.12 -9.59
N HIS A 126 33.85 -28.01 -8.32
CA HIS A 126 34.97 -27.20 -7.82
C HIS A 126 34.81 -25.70 -7.92
N LEU A 127 33.56 -25.19 -8.11
CA LEU A 127 33.27 -23.78 -7.96
C LEU A 127 33.35 -23.33 -6.50
N GLU A 128 33.85 -22.13 -6.30
CA GLU A 128 33.95 -21.50 -4.97
C GLU A 128 32.70 -20.65 -4.68
N ARG A 129 32.53 -20.31 -3.41
CA ARG A 129 31.48 -19.37 -3.01
C ARG A 129 31.69 -18.03 -3.69
N ASN A 130 30.60 -17.44 -4.19
CA ASN A 130 30.58 -16.14 -4.90
C ASN A 130 31.36 -16.13 -6.24
N GLU A 131 31.75 -17.28 -6.75
CA GLU A 131 32.39 -17.38 -8.05
C GLU A 131 31.43 -17.00 -9.17
N GLN A 132 31.91 -16.24 -10.16
CA GLN A 132 31.16 -15.82 -11.33
C GLN A 132 30.97 -16.99 -12.30
N PHE A 133 29.78 -17.21 -12.81
CA PHE A 133 29.55 -18.14 -13.90
C PHE A 133 30.10 -17.60 -15.22
N GLN A 134 30.56 -18.48 -16.10
CA GLN A 134 31.03 -18.09 -17.44
C GLN A 134 29.92 -17.40 -18.23
N GLU A 135 28.68 -17.90 -18.10
CA GLU A 135 27.45 -17.27 -18.59
C GLU A 135 26.41 -17.28 -17.51
N PRO A 136 25.59 -16.22 -17.35
CA PRO A 136 24.52 -16.21 -16.38
C PRO A 136 23.54 -17.36 -16.60
N ILE A 137 23.20 -18.08 -15.55
CA ILE A 137 22.28 -19.20 -15.60
C ILE A 137 20.84 -18.76 -15.21
N LEU A 138 19.85 -19.40 -15.81
CA LEU A 138 18.44 -19.18 -15.50
C LEU A 138 17.92 -20.35 -14.66
N THR A 139 17.32 -20.05 -13.52
CA THR A 139 16.77 -21.02 -12.59
C THR A 139 15.34 -20.60 -12.21
N PRO A 140 14.33 -20.85 -13.07
CA PRO A 140 12.95 -20.46 -12.80
C PRO A 140 12.37 -21.17 -11.58
N THR A 141 11.45 -20.46 -10.90
CA THR A 141 10.66 -21.02 -9.80
C THR A 141 9.16 -20.77 -10.02
N THR A 142 8.32 -21.63 -9.49
CA THR A 142 6.88 -21.39 -9.44
C THR A 142 6.57 -20.31 -8.41
N LYS A 143 5.46 -19.57 -8.60
CA LYS A 143 4.92 -18.61 -7.63
C LYS A 143 3.75 -19.26 -6.89
N GLU A 144 4.09 -20.14 -5.94
CA GLU A 144 3.16 -20.88 -5.08
C GLU A 144 3.30 -20.45 -3.61
N LYS A 145 2.58 -21.10 -2.67
CA LYS A 145 2.78 -20.87 -1.23
C LYS A 145 4.22 -21.17 -0.77
N LYS A 146 4.85 -22.13 -1.44
CA LYS A 146 6.27 -22.44 -1.28
C LYS A 146 6.84 -22.55 -2.69
N ASP A 147 7.70 -21.63 -3.04
CA ASP A 147 8.35 -21.57 -4.34
C ASP A 147 9.09 -22.88 -4.61
N ARG A 148 8.85 -23.47 -5.77
CA ARG A 148 9.47 -24.71 -6.23
C ARG A 148 10.31 -24.39 -7.47
N GLU A 149 11.55 -24.86 -7.48
CA GLU A 149 12.32 -24.85 -8.72
C GLU A 149 11.64 -25.72 -9.77
N ILE A 150 11.66 -25.26 -11.01
CA ILE A 150 10.96 -25.89 -12.12
C ILE A 150 11.81 -25.81 -13.39
N THR A 151 11.79 -26.87 -14.19
CA THR A 151 12.51 -26.92 -15.47
C THR A 151 11.66 -26.33 -16.61
N PRO A 152 12.25 -25.89 -17.72
CA PRO A 152 11.51 -25.45 -18.91
C PRO A 152 10.50 -26.49 -19.40
N GLN A 153 10.85 -27.75 -19.38
CA GLN A 153 9.98 -28.86 -19.81
C GLN A 153 8.76 -29.01 -18.90
N GLU A 154 8.95 -28.88 -17.58
CA GLU A 154 7.86 -28.90 -16.62
C GLU A 154 6.95 -27.68 -16.75
N ILE A 155 7.51 -26.48 -16.98
CA ILE A 155 6.74 -25.24 -17.21
C ILE A 155 5.75 -25.42 -18.37
N ILE A 156 6.23 -25.95 -19.48
CA ILE A 156 5.42 -26.22 -20.68
C ILE A 156 4.44 -27.37 -20.41
N GLY A 157 4.92 -28.46 -19.79
CA GLY A 157 4.13 -29.64 -19.49
C GLY A 157 3.00 -29.39 -18.49
N GLU A 158 3.20 -28.54 -17.50
CA GLU A 158 2.19 -28.13 -16.53
C GLU A 158 1.27 -27.00 -17.07
N GLY A 159 1.56 -26.45 -18.25
CA GLY A 159 0.75 -25.40 -18.88
C GLY A 159 0.87 -24.03 -18.20
N LEU A 160 1.96 -23.77 -17.48
CA LEU A 160 2.20 -22.47 -16.84
C LEU A 160 2.55 -21.39 -17.86
N ALA A 161 3.22 -21.77 -18.97
CA ALA A 161 3.46 -20.94 -20.14
C ALA A 161 3.51 -21.84 -21.38
N THR A 162 3.19 -21.29 -22.55
CA THR A 162 3.49 -21.94 -23.83
C THR A 162 5.00 -21.85 -24.11
N GLU A 163 5.51 -22.73 -24.96
CA GLU A 163 6.93 -22.72 -25.38
C GLU A 163 7.36 -21.33 -25.89
N ALA A 164 6.58 -20.74 -26.79
CA ALA A 164 6.85 -19.42 -27.34
C ALA A 164 6.85 -18.29 -26.28
N VAL A 165 5.97 -18.36 -25.29
CA VAL A 165 5.94 -17.38 -24.18
C VAL A 165 7.16 -17.59 -23.29
N TYR A 166 7.50 -18.84 -22.96
CA TYR A 166 8.68 -19.16 -22.14
C TYR A 166 9.98 -18.67 -22.81
N GLU A 167 10.16 -18.94 -24.10
CA GLU A 167 11.35 -18.48 -24.86
C GLU A 167 11.48 -16.95 -24.82
N ARG A 168 10.37 -16.22 -25.01
CA ARG A 168 10.35 -14.75 -24.90
C ARG A 168 10.68 -14.28 -23.47
N MET A 169 10.19 -14.97 -22.43
CA MET A 169 10.51 -14.68 -21.03
C MET A 169 12.00 -14.89 -20.76
N GLU A 170 12.57 -15.99 -21.23
CA GLU A 170 14.01 -16.29 -21.09
C GLU A 170 14.87 -15.24 -21.78
N GLU A 171 14.56 -14.93 -23.05
CA GLU A 171 15.28 -13.91 -23.82
C GLU A 171 15.23 -12.55 -23.11
N ALA A 172 14.04 -12.09 -22.71
CA ALA A 172 13.87 -10.84 -22.01
C ALA A 172 14.61 -10.82 -20.67
N ALA A 173 14.55 -11.90 -19.88
CA ALA A 173 15.23 -12.00 -18.59
C ALA A 173 16.77 -11.90 -18.75
N ARG A 174 17.35 -12.57 -19.76
CA ARG A 174 18.78 -12.48 -20.06
C ARG A 174 19.20 -11.09 -20.52
N GLN A 175 18.41 -10.46 -21.40
CA GLN A 175 18.68 -9.09 -21.88
C GLN A 175 18.56 -8.05 -20.75
N LEU A 176 17.56 -8.16 -19.88
CA LEU A 176 17.39 -7.31 -18.72
C LEU A 176 18.56 -7.47 -17.74
N PHE A 177 19.01 -8.71 -17.49
CA PHE A 177 20.14 -8.99 -16.62
C PHE A 177 21.44 -8.39 -17.17
N GLN A 178 21.70 -8.59 -18.46
CA GLN A 178 22.90 -8.03 -19.11
C GLN A 178 22.88 -6.52 -19.05
N TYR A 179 21.76 -5.89 -19.41
CA TYR A 179 21.61 -4.43 -19.34
C TYR A 179 21.82 -3.89 -17.92
N GLY A 180 21.22 -4.54 -16.93
CA GLY A 180 21.41 -4.19 -15.51
C GLY A 180 22.86 -4.33 -15.07
N THR A 181 23.53 -5.41 -15.48
CA THR A 181 24.96 -5.66 -15.21
C THR A 181 25.84 -4.54 -15.78
N ASP A 182 25.63 -4.17 -17.05
CA ASP A 182 26.40 -3.13 -17.73
C ASP A 182 26.25 -1.77 -17.05
N VAL A 183 25.00 -1.36 -16.75
CA VAL A 183 24.72 -0.08 -16.08
C VAL A 183 25.28 -0.04 -14.66
N LEU A 184 25.18 -1.16 -13.92
CA LEU A 184 25.65 -1.25 -12.53
C LEU A 184 27.17 -1.32 -12.42
N ALA A 185 27.84 -1.91 -13.41
CA ALA A 185 29.33 -1.91 -13.50
C ALA A 185 29.88 -0.48 -13.57
N GLU A 186 29.25 0.43 -14.32
CA GLU A 186 29.62 1.85 -14.36
C GLU A 186 29.46 2.57 -13.01
N LYS A 187 28.74 1.96 -12.07
CA LYS A 187 28.44 2.48 -10.73
C LYS A 187 29.22 1.77 -9.62
N ASP A 188 30.24 0.99 -9.95
CA ASP A 188 31.00 0.16 -9.00
C ASP A 188 30.04 -0.79 -8.21
N LEU A 189 29.10 -1.40 -8.93
CA LEU A 189 28.17 -2.38 -8.41
C LEU A 189 28.16 -3.65 -9.25
N VAL A 190 28.07 -4.79 -8.60
CA VAL A 190 27.89 -6.11 -9.22
C VAL A 190 26.45 -6.55 -9.04
N LEU A 191 25.75 -6.86 -10.14
CA LEU A 191 24.48 -7.55 -10.11
C LEU A 191 24.71 -9.06 -10.01
N VAL A 192 24.46 -9.60 -8.84
CA VAL A 192 24.78 -11.00 -8.51
C VAL A 192 23.74 -11.96 -9.05
N ASP A 193 22.52 -11.72 -8.69
CA ASP A 193 21.32 -12.39 -9.16
C ASP A 193 20.09 -11.47 -9.04
N THR A 194 19.05 -11.80 -9.78
CA THR A 194 17.78 -11.09 -9.74
C THR A 194 16.65 -12.00 -10.18
N LYS A 195 15.43 -11.66 -9.80
CA LYS A 195 14.20 -12.30 -10.27
C LYS A 195 13.36 -11.33 -11.08
N TYR A 196 12.74 -11.84 -12.13
CA TYR A 196 11.79 -11.10 -12.97
C TYR A 196 10.44 -11.80 -12.98
N GLU A 197 9.40 -11.00 -12.99
CA GLU A 197 8.03 -11.47 -13.13
C GLU A 197 7.41 -10.90 -14.40
N PHE A 198 6.61 -11.73 -15.06
CA PHE A 198 5.98 -11.37 -16.33
C PHE A 198 4.47 -11.58 -16.27
N GLY A 199 3.75 -10.86 -17.10
CA GLY A 199 2.32 -10.99 -17.28
C GLY A 199 1.93 -10.87 -18.75
N LEU A 200 0.68 -11.17 -19.04
CA LEU A 200 0.07 -11.00 -20.36
C LEU A 200 -0.91 -9.83 -20.30
N LEU A 201 -0.74 -8.87 -21.21
CA LEU A 201 -1.68 -7.78 -21.46
C LEU A 201 -2.14 -7.91 -22.93
N ASP A 202 -3.42 -8.15 -23.14
CA ASP A 202 -3.99 -8.38 -24.49
C ASP A 202 -3.26 -9.47 -25.30
N GLY A 203 -2.71 -10.48 -24.60
CA GLY A 203 -1.93 -11.56 -25.20
C GLY A 203 -0.45 -11.26 -25.40
N GLU A 204 -0.02 -10.02 -25.20
CA GLU A 204 1.39 -9.62 -25.31
C GLU A 204 2.11 -9.77 -23.97
N LEU A 205 3.34 -10.27 -24.01
CA LEU A 205 4.21 -10.42 -22.84
C LEU A 205 4.73 -9.07 -22.37
N ILE A 206 4.52 -8.73 -21.10
CA ILE A 206 5.07 -7.55 -20.46
C ILE A 206 5.77 -7.88 -19.14
N LEU A 207 6.73 -7.05 -18.75
CA LEU A 207 7.38 -7.11 -17.44
C LEU A 207 6.48 -6.49 -16.37
N ILE A 208 6.37 -7.15 -15.22
CA ILE A 208 5.56 -6.69 -14.09
C ILE A 208 6.35 -6.76 -12.78
N ASP A 209 5.73 -6.37 -11.67
CA ASP A 209 6.20 -6.38 -10.28
C ASP A 209 7.32 -5.35 -10.04
N GLU A 210 8.56 -5.77 -9.87
CA GLU A 210 9.71 -4.91 -9.58
C GLU A 210 10.93 -5.26 -10.44
N LEU A 211 11.85 -4.33 -10.55
CA LEU A 211 13.03 -4.49 -11.40
C LEU A 211 14.28 -3.98 -10.68
N HIS A 212 15.29 -4.85 -10.53
CA HIS A 212 16.61 -4.58 -9.96
C HIS A 212 16.55 -3.79 -8.63
N THR A 213 15.71 -4.22 -7.72
CA THR A 213 15.59 -3.61 -6.38
C THR A 213 16.36 -4.43 -5.34
N PRO A 214 16.67 -3.87 -4.17
CA PRO A 214 17.30 -4.62 -3.07
C PRO A 214 16.46 -5.78 -2.51
N ASP A 215 15.18 -5.89 -2.91
CA ASP A 215 14.30 -7.01 -2.53
C ASP A 215 14.31 -8.13 -3.56
N SER A 216 14.42 -7.81 -4.85
CA SER A 216 14.44 -8.77 -5.96
C SER A 216 15.85 -9.17 -6.40
N SER A 217 16.88 -8.42 -6.02
CA SER A 217 18.25 -8.58 -6.51
C SER A 217 19.27 -8.53 -5.39
N ARG A 218 20.42 -9.16 -5.61
CA ARG A 218 21.62 -8.99 -4.79
C ARG A 218 22.61 -8.06 -5.46
N PHE A 219 23.18 -7.18 -4.65
CA PHE A 219 24.19 -6.23 -5.10
C PHE A 219 25.43 -6.31 -4.22
N TRP A 220 26.61 -6.32 -4.87
CA TRP A 220 27.88 -6.17 -4.18
C TRP A 220 28.59 -4.92 -4.68
N SER A 221 29.51 -4.36 -3.87
CA SER A 221 30.50 -3.40 -4.35
C SER A 221 31.49 -4.15 -5.22
N ALA A 222 31.75 -3.64 -6.43
CA ALA A 222 32.75 -4.25 -7.33
C ALA A 222 34.12 -4.22 -6.69
N GLN A 223 34.53 -3.10 -6.07
CA GLN A 223 35.76 -2.98 -5.35
C GLN A 223 35.90 -4.04 -4.25
N SER A 224 34.86 -4.21 -3.39
CA SER A 224 34.88 -5.20 -2.31
C SER A 224 34.98 -6.64 -2.85
N TYR A 225 34.33 -6.91 -3.98
CA TYR A 225 34.40 -8.22 -4.63
C TYR A 225 35.79 -8.51 -5.23
N GLU A 226 36.44 -7.52 -5.84
CA GLU A 226 37.79 -7.63 -6.36
C GLU A 226 38.84 -7.84 -5.25
N GLU A 227 38.66 -7.17 -4.10
CA GLU A 227 39.56 -7.30 -2.94
C GLU A 227 39.46 -8.69 -2.28
N ASP A 228 38.25 -9.16 -2.00
CA ASP A 228 38.00 -10.50 -1.44
C ASP A 228 36.59 -11.01 -1.77
N PRO A 229 36.44 -11.88 -2.79
CA PRO A 229 35.14 -12.45 -3.17
C PRO A 229 34.43 -13.20 -2.04
N GLN A 230 35.17 -13.69 -1.02
CA GLN A 230 34.60 -14.47 0.09
C GLN A 230 34.08 -13.59 1.23
N ALA A 231 34.56 -12.35 1.35
CA ALA A 231 34.22 -11.41 2.41
C ALA A 231 33.33 -10.24 1.97
N VAL A 232 32.60 -10.38 0.86
CA VAL A 232 31.73 -9.33 0.32
C VAL A 232 30.61 -8.98 1.28
N SER A 233 30.46 -7.68 1.60
CA SER A 233 29.35 -7.18 2.42
C SER A 233 28.11 -6.94 1.56
N PRO A 234 26.95 -7.54 1.92
CA PRO A 234 25.70 -7.33 1.17
C PRO A 234 25.22 -5.89 1.25
N LEU A 235 24.74 -5.34 0.14
CA LEU A 235 24.14 -4.01 0.06
C LEU A 235 22.60 -4.05 0.03
N ASP A 236 22.02 -5.22 0.18
CA ASP A 236 20.59 -5.53 0.12
C ASP A 236 20.07 -6.15 1.42
N LYS A 237 18.87 -6.74 1.39
CA LYS A 237 18.25 -7.38 2.56
C LYS A 237 19.02 -8.59 3.11
N GLU A 238 20.06 -9.09 2.43
CA GLU A 238 20.90 -10.16 2.95
C GLU A 238 21.64 -9.74 4.24
N TYR A 239 21.88 -8.44 4.45
CA TYR A 239 22.39 -7.91 5.71
C TYR A 239 21.47 -8.28 6.90
N VAL A 240 20.16 -8.06 6.77
CA VAL A 240 19.21 -8.44 7.83
C VAL A 240 19.08 -9.95 7.95
N ARG A 241 19.11 -10.68 6.83
CA ARG A 241 19.10 -12.16 6.86
C ARG A 241 20.29 -12.74 7.58
N ALA A 242 21.49 -12.21 7.33
CA ALA A 242 22.72 -12.63 8.01
C ALA A 242 22.61 -12.39 9.52
N TRP A 243 22.16 -11.20 9.94
CA TRP A 243 21.92 -10.91 11.34
C TRP A 243 20.90 -11.86 11.98
N LEU A 244 19.78 -12.14 11.31
CA LEU A 244 18.76 -13.07 11.82
C LEU A 244 19.31 -14.49 11.99
N LEU A 245 20.18 -14.96 11.09
CA LEU A 245 20.83 -16.26 11.19
C LEU A 245 21.83 -16.33 12.37
N GLU A 246 22.44 -15.23 12.74
CA GLU A 246 23.28 -15.14 13.96
C GLU A 246 22.45 -15.22 15.25
N GLN A 247 21.17 -14.78 15.20
CA GLN A 247 20.26 -14.83 16.35
C GLN A 247 19.54 -16.17 16.52
N GLY A 248 19.57 -17.05 15.52
CA GLY A 248 18.87 -18.34 15.54
C GLY A 248 18.88 -19.03 14.20
N LYS A 249 18.08 -20.10 14.08
CA LYS A 249 17.92 -20.80 12.81
C LYS A 249 17.04 -20.02 11.84
N GLU A 250 17.12 -20.37 10.56
CA GLU A 250 16.26 -19.82 9.52
C GLU A 250 14.77 -19.89 9.90
N GLY A 251 14.11 -18.75 9.95
CA GLY A 251 12.70 -18.63 10.34
C GLY A 251 12.42 -18.59 11.85
N GLU A 252 13.37 -18.85 12.72
CA GLU A 252 13.22 -18.87 14.19
C GLU A 252 13.67 -17.58 14.89
N GLY A 253 14.30 -16.63 14.17
CA GLY A 253 14.80 -15.37 14.73
C GLY A 253 13.69 -14.43 15.22
N PRO A 254 14.06 -13.31 15.90
CA PRO A 254 13.13 -12.37 16.46
C PRO A 254 12.28 -11.66 15.38
N ASP A 255 11.02 -11.31 15.71
CA ASP A 255 10.14 -10.52 14.84
C ASP A 255 10.49 -9.02 14.86
N GLN A 256 11.19 -8.57 15.90
CA GLN A 256 11.57 -7.17 16.09
C GLN A 256 13.08 -7.02 15.89
N LEU A 257 13.45 -5.98 15.17
CA LEU A 257 14.82 -5.62 14.91
C LEU A 257 15.29 -4.54 15.89
N PRO A 258 16.54 -4.59 16.39
CA PRO A 258 17.16 -3.49 17.12
C PRO A 258 17.24 -2.22 16.25
N ASN A 259 17.18 -1.04 16.87
CA ASN A 259 17.26 0.23 16.15
C ASN A 259 18.52 0.36 15.28
N GLU A 260 19.64 -0.13 15.74
CA GLU A 260 20.92 -0.12 14.99
C GLU A 260 20.80 -0.89 13.66
N ILE A 261 20.13 -2.04 13.67
CA ILE A 261 19.89 -2.86 12.47
C ILE A 261 18.92 -2.16 11.54
N VAL A 262 17.87 -1.51 12.08
CA VAL A 262 16.90 -0.72 11.31
C VAL A 262 17.58 0.45 10.61
N GLU A 263 18.37 1.23 11.34
CA GLU A 263 19.06 2.41 10.83
C GLU A 263 20.09 2.04 9.75
N GLU A 264 20.91 1.01 10.01
CA GLU A 264 21.91 0.54 9.04
C GLU A 264 21.23 -0.03 7.78
N THR A 265 20.14 -0.80 7.93
CA THR A 265 19.37 -1.30 6.78
C THR A 265 18.80 -0.16 5.96
N SER A 266 18.15 0.81 6.61
CA SER A 266 17.61 2.00 5.93
C SER A 266 18.70 2.80 5.20
N LYS A 267 19.87 2.95 5.83
CA LYS A 267 21.04 3.61 5.21
C LYS A 267 21.51 2.86 3.96
N ARG A 268 21.62 1.54 4.01
CA ARG A 268 22.03 0.70 2.86
C ARG A 268 21.06 0.81 1.68
N TYR A 269 19.75 0.74 1.96
CA TYR A 269 18.73 0.90 0.92
C TYR A 269 18.81 2.28 0.23
N ARG A 270 18.97 3.35 1.01
CA ARG A 270 19.15 4.70 0.45
C ARG A 270 20.45 4.82 -0.32
N ALA A 271 21.55 4.30 0.21
CA ALA A 271 22.85 4.36 -0.45
C ALA A 271 22.84 3.64 -1.82
N ILE A 272 22.15 2.50 -1.93
CA ILE A 272 22.05 1.80 -3.20
C ILE A 272 21.19 2.57 -4.21
N TYR A 273 20.11 3.21 -3.75
CA TYR A 273 19.31 4.10 -4.58
C TYR A 273 20.16 5.25 -5.14
N GLU A 274 20.85 5.97 -4.26
CA GLU A 274 21.73 7.08 -4.64
C GLU A 274 22.85 6.64 -5.60
N LYS A 275 23.44 5.48 -5.35
CA LYS A 275 24.52 4.94 -6.18
C LYS A 275 24.03 4.56 -7.59
N ILE A 276 22.84 3.96 -7.69
CA ILE A 276 22.24 3.56 -8.97
C ILE A 276 21.75 4.75 -9.77
N THR A 277 20.98 5.65 -9.15
CA THR A 277 20.31 6.75 -9.84
C THR A 277 21.17 8.01 -9.96
N GLY A 278 22.11 8.22 -9.04
CA GLY A 278 22.86 9.47 -8.87
C GLY A 278 22.07 10.56 -8.15
N GLU A 279 20.89 10.25 -7.61
CA GLU A 279 19.97 11.18 -6.95
C GLU A 279 19.67 10.74 -5.54
N SER A 280 19.43 11.68 -4.63
CA SER A 280 18.90 11.39 -3.30
C SER A 280 17.37 11.25 -3.34
N LEU A 281 16.82 10.47 -2.43
CA LEU A 281 15.35 10.37 -2.29
C LEU A 281 14.76 11.76 -2.00
N PRO A 282 13.59 12.08 -2.59
CA PRO A 282 12.93 13.36 -2.36
C PRO A 282 12.48 13.53 -0.89
N GLU A 283 12.41 14.77 -0.40
CA GLU A 283 11.93 15.07 0.96
C GLU A 283 10.54 14.51 1.27
N SER A 284 9.69 14.37 0.24
CA SER A 284 8.38 13.75 0.33
C SER A 284 8.40 12.29 0.81
N ALA A 285 9.53 11.60 0.68
CA ALA A 285 9.71 10.24 1.23
C ALA A 285 9.79 10.19 2.78
N ASN A 286 9.92 11.33 3.47
CA ASN A 286 9.95 11.38 4.94
C ASN A 286 8.59 11.11 5.60
N ASP A 287 7.50 11.36 4.88
CA ASP A 287 6.13 11.02 5.30
C ASP A 287 5.40 10.34 4.12
N PRO A 288 5.64 9.03 3.93
CA PRO A 288 5.13 8.31 2.76
C PRO A 288 3.60 8.22 2.72
N GLY A 289 2.94 8.16 3.87
CA GLY A 289 1.48 8.13 3.96
C GLY A 289 0.84 9.44 3.52
N GLU A 290 1.28 10.55 4.11
CA GLU A 290 0.78 11.89 3.77
C GLU A 290 1.09 12.24 2.31
N THR A 291 2.27 11.87 1.83
CA THR A 291 2.65 12.09 0.43
C THR A 291 1.77 11.30 -0.51
N LEU A 292 1.54 10.01 -0.22
CA LEU A 292 0.66 9.16 -1.02
C LEU A 292 -0.76 9.74 -1.07
N TYR A 293 -1.34 10.04 0.08
CA TYR A 293 -2.67 10.64 0.18
C TYR A 293 -2.80 11.90 -0.70
N ARG A 294 -1.91 12.87 -0.53
CA ARG A 294 -1.94 14.12 -1.30
C ARG A 294 -1.82 13.89 -2.81
N ARG A 295 -1.00 12.93 -3.21
CA ARG A 295 -0.83 12.59 -4.61
C ARG A 295 -2.07 11.92 -5.18
N LEU A 296 -2.67 10.97 -4.46
CA LEU A 296 -3.90 10.31 -4.90
C LEU A 296 -5.07 11.30 -5.07
N VAL A 297 -5.21 12.25 -4.14
CA VAL A 297 -6.19 13.35 -4.26
C VAL A 297 -5.85 14.25 -5.45
N GLY A 298 -4.58 14.63 -5.60
CA GLY A 298 -4.14 15.50 -6.70
C GLY A 298 -4.33 14.90 -8.09
N GLU A 299 -4.21 13.59 -8.22
CA GLU A 299 -4.48 12.84 -9.47
C GLU A 299 -5.96 12.47 -9.64
N GLY A 300 -6.82 12.83 -8.68
CA GLY A 300 -8.25 12.51 -8.71
C GLY A 300 -8.58 11.02 -8.53
N LEU A 301 -7.65 10.25 -7.99
CA LEU A 301 -7.82 8.81 -7.75
C LEU A 301 -8.66 8.52 -6.50
N ILE A 302 -8.65 9.43 -5.53
CA ILE A 302 -9.51 9.43 -4.34
C ILE A 302 -10.02 10.85 -4.05
N LYS A 303 -11.14 10.93 -3.35
CA LYS A 303 -11.67 12.20 -2.81
C LYS A 303 -10.90 12.60 -1.54
N ASP A 304 -10.93 13.91 -1.26
CA ASP A 304 -10.27 14.52 -0.12
C ASP A 304 -11.10 14.34 1.16
N GLY A 305 -10.84 13.27 1.90
CA GLY A 305 -11.50 12.92 3.15
C GLY A 305 -12.65 11.92 3.04
N VAL A 306 -12.95 11.25 4.16
CA VAL A 306 -13.99 10.23 4.30
C VAL A 306 -14.93 10.55 5.44
N VAL A 307 -16.23 10.41 5.21
CA VAL A 307 -17.25 10.38 6.27
C VAL A 307 -17.90 9.00 6.29
N ALA A 308 -17.66 8.26 7.36
CA ALA A 308 -18.28 6.97 7.59
C ALA A 308 -19.63 7.14 8.29
N ILE A 309 -20.70 6.56 7.76
CA ILE A 309 -22.03 6.53 8.35
C ILE A 309 -22.28 5.10 8.83
N VAL A 310 -22.18 4.90 10.14
CA VAL A 310 -22.39 3.58 10.76
C VAL A 310 -23.79 3.53 11.41
N MET A 311 -24.65 2.67 10.89
CA MET A 311 -26.02 2.50 11.36
C MET A 311 -26.15 1.29 12.28
N GLY A 312 -26.82 1.47 13.44
CA GLY A 312 -27.09 0.39 14.40
C GLY A 312 -28.12 -0.65 13.90
N SER A 313 -28.84 -0.32 12.84
CA SER A 313 -29.87 -1.18 12.25
C SER A 313 -30.06 -0.89 10.76
N PRO A 314 -30.36 -1.91 9.92
CA PRO A 314 -30.77 -1.68 8.53
C PRO A 314 -32.06 -0.84 8.39
N ARG A 315 -32.86 -0.71 9.46
CA ARG A 315 -34.08 0.10 9.50
C ARG A 315 -33.79 1.59 9.41
N ASP A 316 -32.57 2.02 9.76
CA ASP A 316 -32.14 3.40 9.77
C ASP A 316 -31.57 3.84 8.39
N ARG A 317 -31.64 2.95 7.37
CA ARG A 317 -31.08 3.19 6.04
C ARG A 317 -31.52 4.50 5.41
N ALA A 318 -32.82 4.83 5.44
CA ALA A 318 -33.34 6.09 4.86
C ALA A 318 -32.75 7.32 5.57
N PHE A 319 -32.56 7.25 6.87
CA PHE A 319 -31.95 8.33 7.66
C PHE A 319 -30.45 8.46 7.35
N GLY A 320 -29.74 7.34 7.28
CA GLY A 320 -28.33 7.33 6.87
C GLY A 320 -28.12 7.81 5.45
N GLN A 321 -29.02 7.42 4.52
CA GLN A 321 -29.00 7.89 3.14
C GLN A 321 -29.20 9.42 3.04
N HIS A 322 -30.12 9.99 3.83
CA HIS A 322 -30.31 11.44 3.89
C HIS A 322 -29.05 12.17 4.40
N ILE A 323 -28.31 11.60 5.36
CA ILE A 323 -27.02 12.17 5.76
C ILE A 323 -26.02 12.11 4.58
N ALA A 324 -26.00 11.00 3.84
CA ALA A 324 -25.10 10.84 2.69
C ALA A 324 -25.40 11.87 1.59
N GLU A 325 -26.66 12.12 1.28
CA GLU A 325 -27.11 13.15 0.34
C GLU A 325 -26.62 14.55 0.74
N CYS A 326 -26.63 14.88 2.04
CA CYS A 326 -26.08 16.15 2.54
C CYS A 326 -24.55 16.28 2.40
N LEU A 327 -23.85 15.21 2.06
CA LEU A 327 -22.39 15.20 1.85
C LEU A 327 -21.99 15.28 0.38
N GLU A 328 -22.91 15.04 -0.57
CA GLU A 328 -22.63 14.91 -2.01
C GLU A 328 -21.95 16.15 -2.60
N ASP A 329 -22.42 17.33 -2.23
CA ASP A 329 -21.92 18.61 -2.76
C ASP A 329 -20.51 18.98 -2.26
N TYR A 330 -20.00 18.26 -1.26
CA TYR A 330 -18.71 18.58 -0.63
C TYR A 330 -17.55 17.71 -1.11
N GLU A 331 -17.76 16.86 -2.11
CA GLU A 331 -16.71 16.04 -2.75
C GLU A 331 -15.87 15.22 -1.74
N VAL A 332 -16.49 14.70 -0.68
CA VAL A 332 -15.89 13.74 0.23
C VAL A 332 -16.38 12.33 -0.08
N ALA A 333 -15.61 11.34 0.29
CA ALA A 333 -16.06 9.96 0.21
C ALA A 333 -17.05 9.64 1.34
N VAL A 334 -18.06 8.84 1.04
CA VAL A 334 -19.05 8.39 2.00
C VAL A 334 -19.02 6.86 2.04
N ASP A 335 -18.78 6.29 3.23
CA ASP A 335 -18.86 4.85 3.45
C ASP A 335 -20.03 4.53 4.40
N ILE A 336 -20.98 3.71 3.93
CA ILE A 336 -22.20 3.39 4.69
C ILE A 336 -22.10 1.95 5.20
N ARG A 337 -22.09 1.82 6.55
CA ARG A 337 -21.94 0.52 7.23
C ARG A 337 -23.14 0.25 8.17
N VAL A 338 -23.36 -1.02 8.45
CA VAL A 338 -24.36 -1.45 9.43
C VAL A 338 -23.69 -2.35 10.46
N ALA A 339 -23.72 -1.94 11.75
CA ALA A 339 -23.21 -2.71 12.85
C ALA A 339 -23.92 -2.35 14.15
N SER A 340 -24.33 -3.34 14.93
CA SER A 340 -25.08 -3.13 16.16
C SER A 340 -24.19 -3.34 17.38
N ALA A 341 -24.10 -2.33 18.25
CA ALA A 341 -23.34 -2.44 19.51
C ALA A 341 -23.80 -3.60 20.41
N HIS A 342 -25.08 -3.98 20.31
CA HIS A 342 -25.66 -5.03 21.15
C HIS A 342 -25.68 -6.42 20.49
N LYS A 343 -25.68 -6.48 19.15
CA LYS A 343 -25.83 -7.74 18.39
C LYS A 343 -24.54 -8.22 17.75
N THR A 344 -23.67 -7.29 17.36
CA THR A 344 -22.41 -7.56 16.67
C THR A 344 -21.28 -6.66 17.21
N PRO A 345 -21.02 -6.68 18.54
CA PRO A 345 -20.03 -5.78 19.14
C PRO A 345 -18.62 -5.96 18.58
N GLU A 346 -18.25 -7.18 18.20
CA GLU A 346 -16.97 -7.51 17.54
C GLU A 346 -16.81 -6.81 16.18
N THR A 347 -17.91 -6.61 15.46
CA THR A 347 -17.91 -5.89 14.18
C THR A 347 -17.60 -4.40 14.35
N ILE A 348 -18.02 -3.81 15.49
CA ILE A 348 -17.75 -2.40 15.78
C ILE A 348 -16.26 -2.15 16.00
N GLY A 349 -15.60 -3.02 16.78
CA GLY A 349 -14.14 -2.94 16.98
C GLY A 349 -13.40 -3.02 15.67
N ARG A 350 -13.74 -3.96 14.80
CA ARG A 350 -13.12 -4.11 13.48
C ARG A 350 -13.36 -2.90 12.58
N ILE A 351 -14.58 -2.35 12.53
CA ILE A 351 -14.88 -1.13 11.77
C ILE A 351 -14.05 0.05 12.29
N ALA A 352 -13.91 0.19 13.61
CA ALA A 352 -13.10 1.24 14.19
C ALA A 352 -11.61 1.09 13.85
N GLU A 353 -11.08 -0.14 13.87
CA GLU A 353 -9.71 -0.44 13.44
C GLU A 353 -9.50 -0.11 11.95
N GLU A 354 -10.41 -0.51 11.07
CA GLU A 354 -10.37 -0.19 9.64
C GLU A 354 -10.26 1.33 9.40
N TYR A 355 -11.02 2.13 10.17
CA TYR A 355 -10.99 3.59 10.04
C TYR A 355 -9.84 4.27 10.78
N ASN A 356 -9.24 3.65 11.79
CA ASN A 356 -8.03 4.19 12.42
C ASN A 356 -6.82 4.17 11.46
N ASP A 357 -6.82 3.26 10.51
CA ASP A 357 -5.75 3.08 9.51
C ASP A 357 -6.02 3.81 8.19
N LEU A 358 -7.07 4.68 8.14
CA LEU A 358 -7.37 5.46 6.93
C LEU A 358 -6.17 6.31 6.49
N LEU A 359 -5.94 6.28 5.19
CA LEU A 359 -4.95 7.14 4.53
C LEU A 359 -5.39 8.62 4.57
N GLU A 360 -6.68 8.87 4.33
CA GLU A 360 -7.30 10.19 4.31
C GLU A 360 -7.87 10.60 5.67
N PRO A 361 -8.03 11.92 5.93
CA PRO A 361 -8.76 12.41 7.10
C PRO A 361 -10.18 11.85 7.15
N GLY A 362 -10.59 11.36 8.32
CA GLY A 362 -11.88 10.71 8.50
C GLY A 362 -12.72 11.26 9.65
N ALA A 363 -14.04 11.06 9.55
CA ALA A 363 -15.00 11.26 10.65
C ALA A 363 -16.09 10.20 10.59
N ILE A 364 -16.68 9.86 11.74
CA ILE A 364 -17.71 8.84 11.86
C ILE A 364 -19.01 9.46 12.34
N ILE A 365 -20.12 9.19 11.64
CA ILE A 365 -21.48 9.51 12.08
C ILE A 365 -22.16 8.20 12.51
N ALA A 366 -22.48 8.10 13.79
CA ALA A 366 -23.15 6.94 14.37
C ALA A 366 -24.68 7.17 14.40
N VAL A 367 -25.42 6.38 13.63
CA VAL A 367 -26.88 6.45 13.52
C VAL A 367 -27.50 5.32 14.30
N ALA A 368 -27.98 5.60 15.52
CA ALA A 368 -28.71 4.64 16.32
C ALA A 368 -29.71 5.35 17.23
N GLY A 369 -30.94 4.81 17.28
CA GLY A 369 -31.99 5.24 18.19
C GLY A 369 -32.10 4.35 19.43
N LEU A 370 -33.09 4.58 20.27
CA LEU A 370 -33.36 3.85 21.52
C LEU A 370 -32.13 3.84 22.45
N SER A 371 -31.65 2.68 22.85
CA SER A 371 -30.42 2.53 23.63
C SER A 371 -29.20 2.67 22.69
N ASN A 372 -28.72 3.90 22.51
CA ASN A 372 -27.62 4.21 21.60
C ASN A 372 -26.25 3.88 22.24
N GLY A 373 -25.87 2.60 22.23
CA GLY A 373 -24.50 2.18 22.60
C GLY A 373 -23.50 2.31 21.46
N LEU A 374 -23.94 2.59 20.20
CA LEU A 374 -23.09 2.53 19.01
C LEU A 374 -22.01 3.60 19.03
N GLY A 375 -22.40 4.86 19.24
CA GLY A 375 -21.42 5.95 19.23
C GLY A 375 -20.38 5.86 20.33
N GLY A 376 -20.77 5.43 21.54
CA GLY A 376 -19.84 5.18 22.63
C GLY A 376 -18.89 4.03 22.34
N ALA A 377 -19.39 2.93 21.74
CA ALA A 377 -18.56 1.79 21.34
C ALA A 377 -17.56 2.17 20.22
N LEU A 378 -17.98 2.96 19.24
CA LEU A 378 -17.07 3.50 18.20
C LEU A 378 -16.03 4.44 18.82
N ALA A 379 -16.46 5.43 19.64
CA ALA A 379 -15.56 6.40 20.26
C ALA A 379 -14.54 5.78 21.22
N ALA A 380 -14.85 4.62 21.79
CA ALA A 380 -13.92 3.86 22.63
C ALA A 380 -12.84 3.13 21.84
N ASN A 381 -13.01 2.93 20.54
CA ASN A 381 -12.14 2.12 19.69
C ASN A 381 -11.53 2.88 18.50
N THR A 382 -11.87 4.17 18.32
CA THR A 382 -11.33 4.99 17.22
C THR A 382 -10.66 6.25 17.71
N THR A 383 -9.67 6.72 16.93
CA THR A 383 -9.05 8.03 17.10
C THR A 383 -9.76 9.13 16.29
N LEU A 384 -10.71 8.75 15.44
CA LEU A 384 -11.47 9.70 14.61
C LEU A 384 -12.59 10.39 15.42
N PRO A 385 -13.00 11.62 15.00
CA PRO A 385 -14.18 12.27 15.54
C PRO A 385 -15.45 11.43 15.34
N VAL A 386 -16.24 11.25 16.41
CA VAL A 386 -17.51 10.52 16.36
C VAL A 386 -18.68 11.44 16.66
N PHE A 387 -19.70 11.41 15.79
CA PHE A 387 -20.94 12.18 15.91
C PHE A 387 -22.13 11.24 16.04
N ASN A 388 -22.83 11.27 17.17
CA ASN A 388 -24.11 10.61 17.30
C ASN A 388 -25.20 11.41 16.57
N CYS A 389 -25.91 10.76 15.66
CA CYS A 389 -27.08 11.34 14.99
C CYS A 389 -28.27 10.39 15.13
N PRO A 390 -28.99 10.42 16.27
CA PRO A 390 -30.08 9.50 16.55
C PRO A 390 -31.35 9.85 15.72
N PRO A 391 -31.98 8.83 15.06
CA PRO A 391 -33.16 8.99 14.22
C PRO A 391 -34.45 9.03 15.07
N PHE A 392 -34.72 10.15 15.77
CA PHE A 392 -35.91 10.30 16.59
C PHE A 392 -37.18 10.46 15.74
N LYS A 393 -38.25 9.77 16.15
CA LYS A 393 -39.55 9.80 15.46
C LYS A 393 -40.45 10.96 15.90
N GLY A 394 -40.00 11.77 16.87
CA GLY A 394 -40.72 12.92 17.39
C GLY A 394 -40.23 13.36 18.75
N ALA A 395 -40.84 14.40 19.32
CA ALA A 395 -40.39 15.02 20.57
C ALA A 395 -40.45 14.07 21.78
N VAL A 396 -41.43 13.18 21.86
CA VAL A 396 -41.55 12.21 22.95
C VAL A 396 -40.45 11.16 22.86
N ASP A 397 -40.22 10.61 21.66
CA ASP A 397 -39.14 9.64 21.42
C ASP A 397 -37.78 10.25 21.77
N MET A 398 -37.55 11.50 21.32
CA MET A 398 -36.34 12.23 21.66
C MET A 398 -36.18 12.40 23.19
N ALA A 399 -37.20 12.87 23.87
CA ALA A 399 -37.15 13.11 25.31
C ALA A 399 -36.84 11.83 26.12
N LEU A 400 -37.33 10.68 25.68
CA LEU A 400 -37.08 9.39 26.34
C LEU A 400 -35.67 8.81 26.03
N ASN A 401 -35.15 9.00 24.83
CA ASN A 401 -33.98 8.23 24.33
C ASN A 401 -32.70 9.05 24.17
N ILE A 402 -32.76 10.41 24.18
CA ILE A 402 -31.59 11.25 23.95
C ILE A 402 -30.45 11.02 24.95
N ASN A 403 -30.78 10.71 26.19
CA ASN A 403 -29.80 10.51 27.25
C ASN A 403 -28.82 9.38 26.93
N SER A 404 -29.22 8.37 26.15
CA SER A 404 -28.35 7.27 25.73
C SER A 404 -27.23 7.73 24.73
N SER A 405 -27.42 8.89 24.10
CA SER A 405 -26.41 9.52 23.24
C SER A 405 -25.59 10.57 23.99
N LEU A 406 -26.08 11.12 25.09
CA LEU A 406 -25.42 12.18 25.85
C LEU A 406 -24.60 11.65 27.04
N MET A 407 -25.07 10.60 27.68
CA MET A 407 -24.44 10.04 28.90
C MET A 407 -23.45 8.95 28.55
N LEU A 408 -22.28 9.35 28.02
CA LEU A 408 -21.21 8.42 27.70
C LEU A 408 -20.21 8.27 28.85
N PRO A 409 -19.58 7.11 29.01
CA PRO A 409 -18.49 6.91 29.95
C PRO A 409 -17.31 7.86 29.70
N SER A 410 -16.47 8.04 30.74
CA SER A 410 -15.22 8.78 30.58
C SER A 410 -14.33 8.14 29.49
N MET A 411 -13.54 8.95 28.80
CA MET A 411 -12.64 8.53 27.72
C MET A 411 -13.33 7.98 26.44
N THR A 412 -14.63 8.21 26.29
CA THR A 412 -15.40 7.84 25.09
C THR A 412 -16.08 9.08 24.47
N PRO A 413 -15.30 10.03 23.93
CA PRO A 413 -15.86 11.31 23.45
C PRO A 413 -16.63 11.12 22.16
N ALA A 414 -17.95 11.43 22.17
CA ALA A 414 -18.75 11.58 20.96
C ALA A 414 -19.67 12.79 21.09
N SER A 415 -19.75 13.60 20.04
CA SER A 415 -20.68 14.73 19.97
C SER A 415 -22.05 14.26 19.52
N THR A 416 -23.15 14.83 20.08
CA THR A 416 -24.51 14.50 19.64
C THR A 416 -25.09 15.64 18.83
N VAL A 417 -25.50 15.34 17.57
CA VAL A 417 -26.12 16.28 16.63
C VAL A 417 -27.42 15.66 16.10
N ILE A 418 -28.54 16.33 16.34
CA ILE A 418 -29.86 15.71 16.16
C ILE A 418 -30.31 15.69 14.69
N ARG A 419 -29.97 16.71 13.89
CA ARG A 419 -30.41 16.84 12.50
C ARG A 419 -29.38 16.24 11.54
N PRO A 420 -29.80 15.43 10.54
CA PRO A 420 -28.93 14.87 9.50
C PRO A 420 -28.01 15.90 8.85
N GLU A 421 -28.55 17.03 8.43
CA GLU A 421 -27.82 18.09 7.76
C GLU A 421 -26.70 18.66 8.65
N ASN A 422 -27.03 18.89 9.92
CA ASN A 422 -26.07 19.41 10.88
C ASN A 422 -25.02 18.36 11.29
N ALA A 423 -25.37 17.08 11.29
CA ALA A 423 -24.43 16.00 11.56
C ALA A 423 -23.42 15.87 10.41
N ALA A 424 -23.88 15.94 9.16
CA ALA A 424 -23.04 16.00 7.97
C ALA A 424 -22.06 17.18 8.06
N LEU A 425 -22.56 18.40 8.29
CA LEU A 425 -21.72 19.60 8.40
C LEU A 425 -20.75 19.54 9.57
N ALA A 426 -21.14 18.97 10.71
CA ALA A 426 -20.24 18.79 11.87
C ALA A 426 -19.09 17.83 11.55
N ALA A 427 -19.40 16.70 10.91
CA ALA A 427 -18.40 15.76 10.43
C ALA A 427 -17.42 16.40 9.44
N LEU A 428 -17.94 17.10 8.40
CA LEU A 428 -17.13 17.81 7.41
C LEU A 428 -16.21 18.86 8.04
N ARG A 429 -16.72 19.65 9.00
CA ARG A 429 -15.90 20.66 9.70
C ARG A 429 -14.79 20.05 10.53
N SER A 430 -15.01 18.85 11.08
CA SER A 430 -13.99 18.14 11.87
C SER A 430 -12.82 17.65 11.03
N LEU A 431 -13.00 17.40 9.72
CA LEU A 431 -11.91 17.05 8.79
C LEU A 431 -10.89 18.19 8.64
N ASN A 432 -11.27 19.43 8.93
CA ASN A 432 -10.43 20.62 8.91
C ASN A 432 -9.68 20.85 7.58
N LEU A 433 -10.25 20.40 6.45
CA LEU A 433 -9.68 20.58 5.12
C LEU A 433 -9.83 22.02 4.66
N ARG A 434 -8.78 22.60 4.04
CA ARG A 434 -8.77 23.99 3.58
C ARG A 434 -9.91 24.26 2.58
N ARG A 435 -10.09 23.37 1.62
CA ARG A 435 -11.14 23.40 0.61
C ARG A 435 -12.54 23.52 1.26
N LEU A 436 -12.83 22.65 2.24
CA LEU A 436 -14.13 22.66 2.93
C LEU A 436 -14.34 23.96 3.73
N ARG A 437 -13.31 24.54 4.33
CA ARG A 437 -13.44 25.83 5.01
C ARG A 437 -13.82 26.96 4.06
N GLU A 438 -13.32 26.95 2.82
CA GLU A 438 -13.67 27.90 1.78
C GLU A 438 -15.12 27.70 1.32
N CYS A 439 -15.58 26.45 1.11
CA CYS A 439 -16.99 26.13 0.83
C CYS A 439 -17.92 26.64 1.96
N PHE A 440 -17.63 26.31 3.22
CA PHE A 440 -18.46 26.74 4.35
C PHE A 440 -18.52 28.27 4.50
N ALA A 441 -17.46 29.00 4.16
CA ALA A 441 -17.49 30.46 4.18
C ALA A 441 -18.46 31.00 3.13
N SER A 442 -18.53 30.40 1.94
CA SER A 442 -19.51 30.73 0.90
C SER A 442 -20.94 30.42 1.35
N ASP A 443 -21.18 29.18 1.83
CA ASP A 443 -22.50 28.74 2.30
C ASP A 443 -23.06 29.65 3.38
N ILE A 444 -22.21 30.09 4.33
CA ILE A 444 -22.62 31.01 5.40
C ILE A 444 -23.02 32.38 4.82
N LEU A 445 -22.31 32.88 3.81
CA LEU A 445 -22.63 34.16 3.18
C LEU A 445 -23.93 34.07 2.39
N GLU A 446 -24.14 33.00 1.63
CA GLU A 446 -25.36 32.75 0.86
C GLU A 446 -26.57 32.59 1.78
N MET A 447 -26.46 31.85 2.87
CA MET A 447 -27.52 31.71 3.88
C MET A 447 -27.91 33.07 4.48
N LYS A 448 -26.93 33.92 4.82
CA LYS A 448 -27.20 35.27 5.36
C LYS A 448 -27.84 36.18 4.34
N ALA A 449 -27.39 36.13 3.08
CA ALA A 449 -27.98 36.92 2.00
C ALA A 449 -29.45 36.53 1.74
N SER A 450 -29.73 35.23 1.66
CA SER A 450 -31.08 34.70 1.51
C SER A 450 -32.04 35.13 2.62
N LEU A 451 -31.57 35.09 3.89
CA LEU A 451 -32.37 35.57 5.02
C LEU A 451 -32.61 37.07 4.98
N ALA A 452 -31.65 37.87 4.53
CA ALA A 452 -31.81 39.32 4.39
C ALA A 452 -32.80 39.67 3.28
N GLU A 453 -32.79 38.98 2.14
CA GLU A 453 -33.75 39.13 1.06
C GLU A 453 -35.16 38.75 1.52
N GLU A 454 -35.30 37.68 2.29
CA GLU A 454 -36.62 37.27 2.78
C GLU A 454 -37.18 38.26 3.83
N ASP A 455 -36.33 38.81 4.72
CA ASP A 455 -36.75 39.89 5.64
C ASP A 455 -37.23 41.10 4.88
N GLN A 456 -36.55 41.48 3.80
CA GLN A 456 -36.99 42.60 2.95
C GLN A 456 -38.34 42.32 2.28
N ARG A 457 -38.55 41.12 1.72
CA ARG A 457 -39.82 40.70 1.11
C ARG A 457 -40.98 40.72 2.12
N VAL A 458 -40.74 40.30 3.37
CA VAL A 458 -41.76 40.34 4.42
C VAL A 458 -42.15 41.77 4.79
N ARG A 459 -41.19 42.70 4.83
CA ARG A 459 -41.43 44.11 5.14
C ARG A 459 -42.24 44.78 4.02
N GLU A 460 -41.86 44.57 2.77
CA GLU A 460 -42.57 45.13 1.57
C GLU A 460 -44.03 44.65 1.52
N ARG A 461 -44.32 43.36 1.77
CA ARG A 461 -45.70 42.84 1.84
C ARG A 461 -46.49 43.39 3.03
N GLY A 462 -45.88 43.68 4.16
CA GLY A 462 -46.55 44.26 5.33
C GLY A 462 -46.83 45.76 5.17
N GLU A 463 -46.20 46.45 4.21
CA GLU A 463 -46.51 47.83 3.82
C GLU A 463 -47.68 47.91 2.82
N ASP A 464 -47.83 46.88 1.94
CA ASP A 464 -48.96 46.79 0.99
C ASP A 464 -50.32 46.42 1.65
N GLU A 465 -50.29 45.83 2.84
CA GLU A 465 -51.47 45.44 3.64
C GLU A 465 -51.91 46.51 4.65
N ARG A 466 -51.26 47.67 4.72
CA ARG A 466 -51.64 48.83 5.55
C ARG A 466 -52.16 49.97 4.72
#